data_5e75f8f6e05c5a3871e369503cabf9d3
#
_entry.id   5e75f8f6e05c5a3871e369503cabf9d3
#
_cell.length_a   1.000
_cell.length_b   1.000
_cell.length_c   1.000
_cell.angle_alpha   90.00
_cell.angle_beta   90.00
_cell.angle_gamma   90.00
#
_symmetry.space_group_name_H-M   'P 1'
#
loop_
_entity.id
_entity.type
_entity.pdbx_description
1 polymer ?
#
loop_
_entity_poly.entity_id
_entity_poly.type
_entity_poly.pdbx_seq_one_letter_code
_entity_poly.pdbx_strand_id
1 'polypeptide(L)'
;LPQGAAVQAYLDKRQIRRGIAVRFGMGASLDQWDALLRAMTDKGFTKQELLASGLVVNGKNGGLYDKFRNRLMLPVIDVRGDVVGFGSRVIDKSEPKYMNTTETVAYSKRRVLYGLNLAKKTKRPNMILCEGNLDVVTLHQAGFDNAVACMGTALTQEQIRLLSRFTKEL
;
A
#
# COMPACT_ATOMS: atom_id res chain seq x y z
N LEU A 1 -10.99 14.08 -6.35
CA LEU A 1 -10.89 14.26 -7.79
C LEU A 1 -11.94 13.39 -8.49
N PRO A 2 -12.53 13.80 -9.63
CA PRO A 2 -13.50 13.00 -10.38
C PRO A 2 -13.01 11.58 -10.69
N GLN A 3 -11.73 11.44 -11.02
CA GLN A 3 -11.08 10.15 -11.29
C GLN A 3 -11.04 9.20 -10.08
N GLY A 4 -11.25 9.71 -8.86
CA GLY A 4 -11.31 8.92 -7.64
C GLY A 4 -12.72 8.45 -7.26
N ALA A 5 -13.76 8.83 -8.00
CA ALA A 5 -15.15 8.54 -7.64
C ALA A 5 -15.43 7.03 -7.51
N ALA A 6 -14.90 6.22 -8.41
CA ALA A 6 -15.07 4.77 -8.37
C ALA A 6 -14.41 4.14 -7.12
N VAL A 7 -13.21 4.61 -6.75
CA VAL A 7 -12.54 4.20 -5.51
C VAL A 7 -13.34 4.68 -4.29
N GLN A 8 -13.87 5.89 -4.31
CA GLN A 8 -14.72 6.39 -3.22
C GLN A 8 -15.97 5.51 -3.04
N ALA A 9 -16.70 5.23 -4.12
CA ALA A 9 -17.87 4.33 -4.09
C ALA A 9 -17.50 2.93 -3.56
N TYR A 10 -16.33 2.41 -3.92
CA TYR A 10 -15.82 1.15 -3.39
C TYR A 10 -15.57 1.21 -1.87
N LEU A 11 -14.97 2.30 -1.37
CA LEU A 11 -14.73 2.51 0.06
C LEU A 11 -16.04 2.65 0.82
N ASP A 12 -17.01 3.38 0.28
CA ASP A 12 -18.34 3.58 0.86
C ASP A 12 -19.11 2.25 0.99
N LYS A 13 -19.08 1.43 -0.08
CA LYS A 13 -19.64 0.07 -0.06
C LYS A 13 -19.01 -0.81 1.03
N ARG A 14 -17.74 -0.60 1.34
CA ARG A 14 -17.02 -1.29 2.42
C ARG A 14 -17.13 -0.60 3.77
N GLN A 15 -17.90 0.46 3.87
CA GLN A 15 -18.08 1.25 5.09
C GLN A 15 -16.77 1.79 5.66
N ILE A 16 -15.78 2.06 4.80
CA ILE A 16 -14.51 2.67 5.20
C ILE A 16 -14.70 4.19 5.20
N ARG A 17 -14.67 4.78 6.38
CA ARG A 17 -14.86 6.23 6.57
C ARG A 17 -13.72 7.03 5.97
N ARG A 18 -14.06 8.20 5.40
CA ARG A 18 -13.10 9.12 4.77
C ARG A 18 -11.91 9.47 5.68
N GLY A 19 -12.15 9.70 6.96
CA GLY A 19 -11.08 10.02 7.93
C GLY A 19 -10.05 8.90 8.05
N ILE A 20 -10.48 7.63 7.99
CA ILE A 20 -9.59 6.47 7.98
C ILE A 20 -8.84 6.38 6.65
N ALA A 21 -9.52 6.56 5.52
CA ALA A 21 -8.87 6.55 4.21
C ALA A 21 -7.76 7.61 4.13
N VAL A 22 -8.00 8.81 4.63
CA VAL A 22 -7.00 9.89 4.72
C VAL A 22 -5.86 9.51 5.66
N ARG A 23 -6.16 8.96 6.85
CA ARG A 23 -5.14 8.53 7.83
C ARG A 23 -4.18 7.49 7.28
N PHE A 24 -4.67 6.58 6.43
CA PHE A 24 -3.86 5.58 5.74
C PHE A 24 -3.29 6.06 4.40
N GLY A 25 -3.55 7.31 4.00
CA GLY A 25 -3.08 7.87 2.73
C GLY A 25 -3.65 7.19 1.49
N MET A 26 -4.83 6.57 1.61
CA MET A 26 -5.44 5.83 0.51
C MET A 26 -5.71 6.73 -0.69
N GLY A 27 -5.55 6.20 -1.89
CA GLY A 27 -5.76 6.92 -3.13
C GLY A 27 -6.29 6.03 -4.25
N ALA A 28 -6.32 6.59 -5.45
CA ALA A 28 -6.73 5.91 -6.68
C ALA A 28 -5.64 6.01 -7.74
N SER A 29 -5.36 4.92 -8.44
CA SER A 29 -4.64 4.99 -9.70
C SER A 29 -5.63 5.17 -10.85
N LEU A 30 -5.23 5.97 -11.85
CA LEU A 30 -6.06 6.26 -13.01
C LEU A 30 -6.21 5.02 -13.91
N ASP A 31 -7.32 4.95 -14.63
CA ASP A 31 -7.52 3.93 -15.67
C ASP A 31 -6.87 4.39 -16.98
N GLN A 32 -5.55 4.54 -16.97
CA GLN A 32 -4.71 4.96 -18.08
C GLN A 32 -3.39 4.21 -18.06
N TRP A 33 -2.82 3.99 -19.24
CA TRP A 33 -1.61 3.18 -19.36
C TRP A 33 -0.34 3.87 -18.89
N ASP A 34 -0.26 5.20 -18.97
CA ASP A 34 0.97 5.97 -18.79
C ASP A 34 0.76 7.31 -18.05
N ALA A 35 -0.34 7.44 -17.30
CA ALA A 35 -0.67 8.70 -16.62
C ALA A 35 0.39 9.08 -15.57
N LEU A 36 0.82 8.12 -14.74
CA LEU A 36 1.88 8.33 -13.76
C LEU A 36 3.22 8.57 -14.45
N LEU A 37 3.55 7.74 -15.46
CA LEU A 37 4.78 7.87 -16.24
C LEU A 37 4.91 9.29 -16.80
N ARG A 38 3.89 9.81 -17.46
CA ARG A 38 3.88 11.18 -18.02
C ARG A 38 4.02 12.22 -16.92
N ALA A 39 3.16 12.16 -15.90
CA ALA A 39 3.15 13.14 -14.82
C ALA A 39 4.49 13.22 -14.05
N MET A 40 5.19 12.12 -13.90
CA MET A 40 6.50 12.10 -13.24
C MET A 40 7.62 12.51 -14.18
N THR A 41 7.56 12.17 -15.46
CA THR A 41 8.53 12.65 -16.46
C THR A 41 8.44 14.18 -16.59
N ASP A 42 7.24 14.74 -16.59
CA ASP A 42 7.02 16.21 -16.62
C ASP A 42 7.59 16.91 -15.36
N LYS A 43 7.71 16.19 -14.24
CA LYS A 43 8.36 16.64 -13.02
C LYS A 43 9.89 16.45 -13.00
N GLY A 44 10.45 15.91 -14.09
CA GLY A 44 11.89 15.73 -14.25
C GLY A 44 12.42 14.36 -13.81
N PHE A 45 11.58 13.42 -13.38
CA PHE A 45 12.03 12.06 -13.09
C PHE A 45 12.37 11.30 -14.37
N THR A 46 13.48 10.61 -14.35
CA THR A 46 13.95 9.79 -15.45
C THR A 46 13.16 8.48 -15.53
N LYS A 47 13.09 7.90 -16.73
CA LYS A 47 12.51 6.57 -16.94
C LYS A 47 13.18 5.49 -16.08
N GLN A 48 14.49 5.62 -15.85
CA GLN A 48 15.27 4.68 -15.05
C GLN A 48 14.88 4.75 -13.57
N GLU A 49 14.70 5.95 -13.00
CA GLU A 49 14.21 6.14 -11.64
C GLU A 49 12.79 5.60 -11.47
N LEU A 50 11.91 5.83 -12.46
CA LEU A 50 10.54 5.31 -12.43
C LEU A 50 10.48 3.78 -12.50
N LEU A 51 11.35 3.15 -13.29
CA LEU A 51 11.52 1.69 -13.28
C LEU A 51 12.04 1.18 -11.93
N ALA A 52 13.09 1.84 -11.40
CA ALA A 52 13.70 1.48 -10.11
C ALA A 52 12.72 1.63 -8.94
N SER A 53 11.75 2.54 -9.02
CA SER A 53 10.68 2.70 -8.02
C SER A 53 9.67 1.54 -8.00
N GLY A 54 9.63 0.73 -9.07
CA GLY A 54 8.64 -0.35 -9.23
C GLY A 54 7.22 0.13 -9.51
N LEU A 55 7.04 1.40 -9.86
CA LEU A 55 5.73 1.99 -10.20
C LEU A 55 5.44 1.95 -11.70
N VAL A 56 6.49 1.85 -12.51
CA VAL A 56 6.44 1.71 -13.95
C VAL A 56 7.11 0.40 -14.34
N VAL A 57 6.63 -0.24 -15.39
CA VAL A 57 7.13 -1.54 -15.86
C VAL A 57 7.36 -1.54 -17.37
N ASN A 58 8.25 -2.43 -17.83
CA ASN A 58 8.48 -2.65 -19.26
C ASN A 58 7.31 -3.40 -19.89
N GLY A 59 6.81 -2.91 -20.99
CA GLY A 59 5.88 -3.62 -21.86
C GLY A 59 6.58 -4.61 -22.78
N LYS A 60 5.83 -5.56 -23.30
CA LYS A 60 6.35 -6.58 -24.24
C LYS A 60 6.97 -5.98 -25.51
N ASN A 61 6.50 -4.80 -25.93
CA ASN A 61 6.97 -4.10 -27.14
C ASN A 61 8.02 -3.01 -26.82
N GLY A 62 8.71 -3.08 -25.67
CA GLY A 62 9.77 -2.14 -25.30
C GLY A 62 9.28 -0.77 -24.77
N GLY A 63 7.97 -0.51 -24.74
CA GLY A 63 7.39 0.68 -24.10
C GLY A 63 7.30 0.55 -22.60
N LEU A 64 7.20 1.68 -21.88
CA LEU A 64 6.95 1.73 -20.45
C LEU A 64 5.48 2.02 -20.18
N TYR A 65 4.94 1.47 -19.10
CA TYR A 65 3.58 1.75 -18.66
C TYR A 65 3.43 1.68 -17.13
N ASP A 66 2.38 2.30 -16.62
CA ASP A 66 2.06 2.33 -15.19
C ASP A 66 1.71 0.93 -14.68
N LYS A 67 2.37 0.52 -13.61
CA LYS A 67 2.10 -0.79 -12.99
C LYS A 67 0.69 -0.88 -12.41
N PHE A 68 0.23 0.18 -11.77
CA PHE A 68 -1.07 0.24 -11.11
C PHE A 68 -2.04 1.08 -11.94
N ARG A 69 -3.14 0.48 -12.39
CA ARG A 69 -4.19 1.12 -13.18
C ARG A 69 -5.55 0.71 -12.67
N ASN A 70 -6.47 1.66 -12.56
CA ASN A 70 -7.85 1.43 -12.08
C ASN A 70 -7.92 0.68 -10.74
N ARG A 71 -7.14 1.13 -9.74
CA ARG A 71 -7.02 0.45 -8.44
C ARG A 71 -7.18 1.40 -7.28
N LEU A 72 -7.73 0.88 -6.18
CA LEU A 72 -7.52 1.45 -4.85
C LEU A 72 -6.04 1.28 -4.50
N MET A 73 -5.38 2.38 -4.15
CA MET A 73 -3.98 2.42 -3.75
C MET A 73 -3.83 2.52 -2.24
N LEU A 74 -2.95 1.69 -1.70
CA LEU A 74 -2.68 1.55 -0.27
C LEU A 74 -1.18 1.78 -0.05
N PRO A 75 -0.75 3.02 0.32
CA PRO A 75 0.66 3.30 0.57
C PRO A 75 1.22 2.41 1.67
N VAL A 76 2.38 1.83 1.42
CA VAL A 76 3.17 1.14 2.43
C VAL A 76 4.14 2.14 3.02
N ILE A 77 3.93 2.48 4.28
CA ILE A 77 4.68 3.51 4.99
C ILE A 77 5.55 2.81 6.05
N ASP A 78 6.84 3.06 6.02
CA ASP A 78 7.78 2.47 6.95
C ASP A 78 7.68 3.08 8.37
N VAL A 79 8.46 2.56 9.29
CA VAL A 79 8.48 3.06 10.68
C VAL A 79 8.99 4.49 10.83
N ARG A 80 9.68 5.05 9.84
CA ARG A 80 10.14 6.44 9.83
C ARG A 80 9.09 7.40 9.34
N GLY A 81 8.12 6.89 8.55
CA GLY A 81 7.05 7.66 7.94
C GLY A 81 7.23 7.84 6.43
N ASP A 82 8.22 7.20 5.84
CA ASP A 82 8.50 7.28 4.41
C ASP A 82 7.61 6.30 3.63
N VAL A 83 7.04 6.74 2.51
CA VAL A 83 6.32 5.85 1.58
C VAL A 83 7.36 5.05 0.80
N VAL A 84 7.45 3.76 1.10
CA VAL A 84 8.44 2.86 0.49
C VAL A 84 7.88 2.03 -0.67
N GLY A 85 6.56 1.92 -0.77
CA GLY A 85 5.88 1.16 -1.83
C GLY A 85 4.36 1.27 -1.72
N PHE A 86 3.67 0.45 -2.49
CA PHE A 86 2.21 0.43 -2.53
C PHE A 86 1.68 -1.00 -2.58
N GLY A 87 0.65 -1.27 -1.80
CA GLY A 87 -0.33 -2.30 -2.09
C GLY A 87 -1.45 -1.72 -2.94
N SER A 88 -2.16 -2.56 -3.66
CA SER A 88 -3.34 -2.13 -4.40
C SER A 88 -4.39 -3.22 -4.51
N ARG A 89 -5.63 -2.80 -4.71
CA ARG A 89 -6.75 -3.68 -4.95
C ARG A 89 -7.56 -3.19 -6.14
N VAL A 90 -7.99 -4.10 -7.02
CA VAL A 90 -8.94 -3.75 -8.08
C VAL A 90 -10.28 -3.34 -7.48
N ILE A 91 -10.94 -2.40 -8.13
CA ILE A 91 -12.28 -1.93 -7.75
C ILE A 91 -13.38 -2.57 -8.58
N ASP A 92 -13.01 -3.31 -9.62
CA ASP A 92 -13.85 -4.07 -10.52
C ASP A 92 -13.60 -5.59 -10.42
N LYS A 93 -13.87 -6.35 -11.48
CA LYS A 93 -13.66 -7.81 -11.55
C LYS A 93 -12.34 -8.20 -12.22
N SER A 94 -11.45 -7.24 -12.51
CA SER A 94 -10.18 -7.53 -13.16
C SER A 94 -9.20 -8.27 -12.24
N GLU A 95 -8.24 -8.97 -12.84
CA GLU A 95 -7.20 -9.72 -12.13
C GLU A 95 -5.80 -9.10 -12.39
N PRO A 96 -4.86 -9.27 -11.48
CA PRO A 96 -4.98 -9.89 -10.16
C PRO A 96 -5.70 -8.97 -9.16
N LYS A 97 -6.52 -9.56 -8.28
CA LYS A 97 -7.31 -8.84 -7.27
C LYS A 97 -6.45 -7.93 -6.39
N TYR A 98 -5.30 -8.42 -5.94
CA TYR A 98 -4.32 -7.66 -5.18
C TYR A 98 -2.99 -7.60 -5.92
N MET A 99 -2.29 -6.48 -5.82
CA MET A 99 -0.98 -6.29 -6.39
C MET A 99 -0.15 -5.40 -5.45
N ASN A 100 1.13 -5.72 -5.31
CA ASN A 100 2.07 -4.92 -4.53
C ASN A 100 3.20 -4.40 -5.42
N THR A 101 3.89 -3.35 -4.96
CA THR A 101 5.19 -2.95 -5.52
C THR A 101 6.12 -4.16 -5.54
N THR A 102 6.94 -4.31 -6.57
CA THR A 102 8.02 -5.30 -6.64
C THR A 102 9.12 -4.95 -5.64
N GLU A 103 10.00 -5.89 -5.30
CA GLU A 103 11.20 -5.58 -4.51
C GLU A 103 11.99 -4.45 -5.16
N THR A 104 12.36 -3.45 -4.37
CA THR A 104 13.18 -2.30 -4.78
C THR A 104 14.22 -2.02 -3.69
N VAL A 105 15.10 -1.06 -3.92
CA VAL A 105 16.06 -0.61 -2.89
C VAL A 105 15.36 -0.04 -1.64
N ALA A 106 14.16 0.53 -1.80
CA ALA A 106 13.38 1.11 -0.71
C ALA A 106 12.34 0.15 -0.12
N TYR A 107 11.89 -0.84 -0.89
CA TYR A 107 10.78 -1.72 -0.51
C TYR A 107 11.16 -3.19 -0.52
N SER A 108 10.97 -3.86 0.60
CA SER A 108 11.05 -5.32 0.70
C SER A 108 9.85 -5.87 1.46
N LYS A 109 9.09 -6.77 0.83
CA LYS A 109 7.96 -7.47 1.46
C LYS A 109 8.34 -8.19 2.74
N ARG A 110 9.59 -8.64 2.83
CA ARG A 110 10.12 -9.37 3.99
C ARG A 110 10.41 -8.49 5.19
N ARG A 111 10.52 -7.16 5.01
CA ARG A 111 10.97 -6.21 6.04
C ARG A 111 9.92 -5.21 6.45
N VAL A 112 8.84 -5.07 5.68
CA VAL A 112 7.79 -4.10 5.95
C VAL A 112 6.54 -4.78 6.48
N LEU A 113 5.78 -4.04 7.29
CA LEU A 113 4.45 -4.42 7.77
C LEU A 113 3.51 -3.25 7.52
N TYR A 114 2.39 -3.53 6.84
CA TYR A 114 1.36 -2.54 6.59
C TYR A 114 0.73 -2.07 7.90
N GLY A 115 0.57 -0.76 8.05
CA GLY A 115 -0.03 -0.16 9.23
C GLY A 115 0.91 0.01 10.44
N LEU A 116 2.15 -0.52 10.40
CA LEU A 116 3.07 -0.44 11.54
C LEU A 116 3.48 1.01 11.88
N ASN A 117 3.56 1.89 10.88
CA ASN A 117 3.80 3.33 11.10
C ASN A 117 2.77 3.98 12.02
N LEU A 118 1.54 3.47 12.04
CA LEU A 118 0.46 3.89 12.93
C LEU A 118 0.44 3.06 14.21
N ALA A 119 0.49 1.73 14.09
CA ALA A 119 0.38 0.79 15.19
C ALA A 119 1.51 0.93 16.24
N LYS A 120 2.71 1.36 15.83
CA LYS A 120 3.82 1.63 16.77
C LYS A 120 3.52 2.68 17.84
N LYS A 121 2.45 3.47 17.67
CA LYS A 121 2.01 4.51 18.61
C LYS A 121 0.93 4.02 19.57
N THR A 122 0.48 2.78 19.43
CA THR A 122 -0.53 2.19 20.32
C THR A 122 -0.07 2.15 21.76
N LYS A 123 -1.02 2.24 22.67
CA LYS A 123 -0.80 1.99 24.12
C LYS A 123 -1.20 0.57 24.52
N ARG A 124 -1.64 -0.25 23.58
CA ARG A 124 -2.01 -1.65 23.86
C ARG A 124 -0.76 -2.50 24.07
N PRO A 125 -0.82 -3.52 24.92
CA PRO A 125 0.34 -4.35 25.25
C PRO A 125 0.76 -5.27 24.10
N ASN A 126 -0.16 -5.59 23.17
CA ASN A 126 0.02 -6.53 22.09
C ASN A 126 -0.19 -5.88 20.72
N MET A 127 0.18 -6.62 19.65
CA MET A 127 -0.18 -6.30 18.27
C MET A 127 -1.10 -7.37 17.69
N ILE A 128 -1.94 -6.98 16.71
CA ILE A 128 -2.82 -7.88 15.98
C ILE A 128 -2.23 -8.06 14.58
N LEU A 129 -1.85 -9.28 14.24
CA LEU A 129 -1.37 -9.61 12.90
C LEU A 129 -2.55 -10.04 12.03
N CYS A 130 -2.78 -9.32 10.94
CA CYS A 130 -3.82 -9.59 9.95
C CYS A 130 -3.24 -10.17 8.66
N GLU A 131 -4.07 -10.84 7.88
CA GLU A 131 -3.69 -11.35 6.55
C GLU A 131 -3.62 -10.25 5.50
N GLY A 132 -4.53 -9.27 5.55
CA GLY A 132 -4.70 -8.26 4.51
C GLY A 132 -4.65 -6.81 4.98
N ASN A 133 -4.22 -5.93 4.07
CA ASN A 133 -4.10 -4.50 4.35
C ASN A 133 -5.46 -3.86 4.70
N LEU A 134 -6.55 -4.29 4.06
CA LEU A 134 -7.88 -3.74 4.35
C LEU A 134 -8.42 -4.22 5.70
N ASP A 135 -8.00 -5.38 6.19
CA ASP A 135 -8.35 -5.86 7.53
C ASP A 135 -7.74 -4.94 8.59
N VAL A 136 -6.47 -4.55 8.41
CA VAL A 136 -5.80 -3.54 9.24
C VAL A 136 -6.58 -2.24 9.27
N VAL A 137 -6.99 -1.72 8.10
CA VAL A 137 -7.75 -0.48 8.01
C VAL A 137 -9.08 -0.58 8.75
N THR A 138 -9.79 -1.70 8.59
CA THR A 138 -11.08 -1.94 9.25
C THR A 138 -10.91 -2.03 10.78
N LEU A 139 -9.89 -2.73 11.25
CA LEU A 139 -9.59 -2.82 12.68
C LEU A 139 -9.21 -1.46 13.27
N HIS A 140 -8.37 -0.69 12.61
CA HIS A 140 -8.06 0.68 13.05
C HIS A 140 -9.31 1.57 13.09
N GLN A 141 -10.22 1.42 12.14
CA GLN A 141 -11.50 2.13 12.15
C GLN A 141 -12.38 1.72 13.35
N ALA A 142 -12.32 0.46 13.77
CA ALA A 142 -13.04 -0.08 14.92
C ALA A 142 -12.34 0.25 16.27
N GLY A 143 -11.20 0.97 16.24
CA GLY A 143 -10.46 1.36 17.45
C GLY A 143 -9.35 0.41 17.85
N PHE A 144 -9.05 -0.64 17.05
CA PHE A 144 -7.90 -1.52 17.26
C PHE A 144 -6.68 -0.95 16.53
N ASP A 145 -6.06 0.08 17.13
CA ASP A 145 -4.94 0.85 16.55
C ASP A 145 -3.59 0.10 16.56
N ASN A 146 -3.60 -1.15 17.04
CA ASN A 146 -2.46 -2.06 17.13
C ASN A 146 -2.44 -3.14 16.03
N ALA A 147 -3.29 -3.02 14.99
CA ALA A 147 -3.34 -3.99 13.89
C ALA A 147 -2.28 -3.69 12.83
N VAL A 148 -1.63 -4.75 12.32
CA VAL A 148 -0.64 -4.73 11.24
C VAL A 148 -0.84 -5.92 10.30
N ALA A 149 -0.31 -5.86 9.08
CA ALA A 149 -0.37 -7.00 8.15
C ALA A 149 0.96 -7.22 7.43
N CYS A 150 1.22 -8.47 7.07
CA CYS A 150 2.26 -8.84 6.10
C CYS A 150 1.84 -8.44 4.68
N MET A 151 2.81 -8.27 3.79
CA MET A 151 2.58 -7.83 2.41
C MET A 151 2.37 -9.02 1.44
N GLY A 152 1.41 -9.91 1.76
CA GLY A 152 1.09 -11.07 0.94
C GLY A 152 2.15 -12.19 1.02
N THR A 153 2.80 -12.31 2.16
CA THR A 153 3.76 -13.37 2.50
C THR A 153 3.47 -13.90 3.89
N ALA A 154 3.98 -15.08 4.22
CA ALA A 154 4.04 -15.52 5.62
C ALA A 154 4.92 -14.57 6.44
N LEU A 155 4.67 -14.51 7.74
CA LEU A 155 5.46 -13.69 8.68
C LEU A 155 6.93 -14.12 8.65
N THR A 156 7.83 -13.18 8.41
CA THR A 156 9.26 -13.43 8.30
C THR A 156 10.00 -13.16 9.60
N GLN A 157 11.21 -13.71 9.71
CA GLN A 157 12.11 -13.43 10.85
C GLN A 157 12.44 -11.94 10.99
N GLU A 158 12.61 -11.24 9.84
CA GLU A 158 12.90 -9.81 9.80
C GLU A 158 11.71 -9.00 10.33
N GLN A 159 10.48 -9.40 9.98
CA GLN A 159 9.25 -8.77 10.48
C GLN A 159 9.05 -9.05 11.97
N ILE A 160 9.34 -10.27 12.45
CA ILE A 160 9.30 -10.61 13.88
C ILE A 160 10.29 -9.73 14.66
N ARG A 161 11.53 -9.60 14.19
CA ARG A 161 12.54 -8.72 14.81
C ARG A 161 12.10 -7.26 14.79
N LEU A 162 11.40 -6.82 13.76
CA LEU A 162 10.85 -5.47 13.69
C LEU A 162 9.73 -5.28 14.72
N LEU A 163 8.78 -6.21 14.82
CA LEU A 163 7.66 -6.18 15.75
C LEU A 163 8.12 -6.23 17.20
N SER A 164 9.13 -7.07 17.53
CA SER A 164 9.65 -7.23 18.90
C SER A 164 10.21 -5.94 19.52
N ARG A 165 10.42 -4.90 18.71
CA ARG A 165 10.79 -3.55 19.18
C ARG A 165 9.61 -2.79 19.78
N PHE A 166 8.38 -3.19 19.46
CA PHE A 166 7.15 -2.47 19.79
C PHE A 166 6.20 -3.29 20.68
N THR A 167 6.33 -4.62 20.66
CA THR A 167 5.47 -5.51 21.46
C THR A 167 6.22 -6.77 21.87
N LYS A 168 5.71 -7.44 22.91
CA LYS A 168 6.13 -8.78 23.35
C LYS A 168 5.10 -9.85 22.98
N GLU A 169 3.90 -9.45 22.53
CA GLU A 169 2.76 -10.32 22.27
C GLU A 169 2.14 -10.00 20.89
N LEU A 170 1.74 -11.05 20.17
CA LEU A 170 0.98 -11.02 18.93
C LEU A 170 -0.35 -11.71 19.12
#